data_113fe1465b4dd82809563b8fecbe4206
#
_entry.id   113fe1465b4dd82809563b8fecbe4206
#
_cell.length_a   1.000
_cell.length_b   1.000
_cell.length_c   1.000
_cell.angle_alpha   90.00
_cell.angle_beta   90.00
_cell.angle_gamma   90.00
#
_symmetry.space_group_name_H-M   'P 1'
#
loop_
_entity.id
_entity.type
_entity.pdbx_description
1 polymer ?
#
loop_
_entity_poly.entity_id
_entity_poly.type
_entity_poly.pdbx_seq_one_letter_code
_entity_poly.pdbx_strand_id
1 'polypeptide(L)'
;MLDILAIKADVYQLERQGKRLPVYRYLREVWQKEPPSEGLTVLALQQMVDYVEYVDDLTVLGEPWEAENEYDLYQDFLLDVISWGLQKYRAKKRFLWQICYYVNAWATFYYIFGREITKENVEQWKKTLFEEAKERYPDSMLFEFIPHAAQLDYGWFYRLTDEQWLQIRLEVGEWNLQKNDMDQAVQSYFDDAMTWYRDNGRKLLEAKNKTNN
;
A
#
# COMPACT_ATOMS: atom_id res chain seq x y z
N MET A 1 -7.63 6.14 24.90
CA MET A 1 -7.62 6.16 23.41
C MET A 1 -6.23 6.54 22.97
N LEU A 2 -5.54 5.67 22.29
CA LEU A 2 -4.18 5.91 21.80
C LEU A 2 -4.19 7.07 20.80
N ASP A 3 -3.27 8.01 20.97
CA ASP A 3 -3.08 9.12 20.02
C ASP A 3 -2.25 8.59 18.84
N ILE A 4 -2.90 8.34 17.71
CA ILE A 4 -2.25 7.84 16.49
C ILE A 4 -1.17 8.81 15.98
N LEU A 5 -1.29 10.09 16.29
CA LEU A 5 -0.34 11.13 15.90
C LEU A 5 0.97 10.98 16.64
N ALA A 6 0.87 10.77 17.97
CA ALA A 6 2.03 10.52 18.81
C ALA A 6 2.71 9.21 18.41
N ILE A 7 1.93 8.13 18.15
CA ILE A 7 2.47 6.86 17.70
C ILE A 7 3.24 7.01 16.38
N LYS A 8 2.66 7.74 15.42
CA LYS A 8 3.31 8.00 14.13
C LYS A 8 4.60 8.80 14.27
N ALA A 9 4.61 9.80 15.15
CA ALA A 9 5.82 10.57 15.44
C ALA A 9 6.93 9.70 16.07
N ASP A 10 6.56 8.80 16.98
CA ASP A 10 7.50 7.86 17.60
C ASP A 10 8.06 6.87 16.56
N VAL A 11 7.21 6.29 15.70
CA VAL A 11 7.63 5.43 14.58
C VAL A 11 8.65 6.16 13.70
N TYR A 12 8.33 7.38 13.28
CA TYR A 12 9.23 8.18 12.46
C TYR A 12 10.59 8.44 13.12
N GLN A 13 10.61 8.72 14.42
CA GLN A 13 11.87 8.93 15.16
C GLN A 13 12.71 7.64 15.25
N LEU A 14 12.07 6.48 15.38
CA LEU A 14 12.74 5.19 15.37
C LEU A 14 13.30 4.83 13.98
N GLU A 15 12.54 5.10 12.91
CA GLU A 15 12.97 4.87 11.53
C GLU A 15 14.22 5.67 11.16
N ARG A 16 14.31 6.91 11.61
CA ARG A 16 15.49 7.76 11.39
C ARG A 16 16.77 7.17 11.97
N GLN A 17 16.68 6.21 12.88
CA GLN A 17 17.85 5.47 13.41
C GLN A 17 18.30 4.34 12.46
N GLY A 18 17.61 4.13 11.34
CA GLY A 18 17.94 3.10 10.33
C GLY A 18 17.72 1.67 10.80
N LYS A 19 16.93 1.46 11.87
CA LYS A 19 16.69 0.14 12.45
C LYS A 19 15.20 -0.19 12.44
N ARG A 20 14.81 -1.28 11.79
CA ARG A 20 13.42 -1.73 11.68
C ARG A 20 12.90 -2.45 12.91
N LEU A 21 13.72 -3.26 13.55
CA LEU A 21 13.33 -4.04 14.72
C LEU A 21 12.79 -3.20 15.90
N PRO A 22 13.34 -2.02 16.25
CA PRO A 22 12.77 -1.14 17.25
C PRO A 22 11.35 -0.65 16.88
N VAL A 23 11.09 -0.31 15.62
CA VAL A 23 9.77 0.09 15.14
C VAL A 23 8.78 -1.06 15.26
N TYR A 24 9.15 -2.26 14.80
CA TYR A 24 8.33 -3.46 14.97
C TYR A 24 7.95 -3.70 16.44
N ARG A 25 8.95 -3.69 17.35
CA ARG A 25 8.72 -3.90 18.78
C ARG A 25 7.77 -2.87 19.38
N TYR A 26 7.97 -1.61 19.02
CA TYR A 26 7.11 -0.52 19.46
C TYR A 26 5.67 -0.69 18.96
N LEU A 27 5.49 -0.92 17.66
CA LEU A 27 4.16 -1.14 17.09
C LEU A 27 3.47 -2.37 17.67
N ARG A 28 4.20 -3.46 17.87
CA ARG A 28 3.68 -4.70 18.48
C ARG A 28 3.23 -4.46 19.93
N GLU A 29 4.00 -3.70 20.71
CA GLU A 29 3.64 -3.32 22.07
C GLU A 29 2.38 -2.45 22.12
N VAL A 30 2.30 -1.43 21.27
CA VAL A 30 1.12 -0.56 21.17
C VAL A 30 -0.11 -1.35 20.72
N TRP A 31 0.06 -2.26 19.76
CA TRP A 31 -0.99 -3.14 19.26
C TRP A 31 -1.63 -4.02 20.33
N GLN A 32 -0.84 -4.47 21.30
CA GLN A 32 -1.29 -5.35 22.38
C GLN A 32 -1.97 -4.62 23.54
N LYS A 33 -1.77 -3.30 23.70
CA LYS A 33 -2.29 -2.54 24.85
C LYS A 33 -3.80 -2.28 24.79
N GLU A 34 -4.33 -2.01 23.61
CA GLU A 34 -5.74 -1.70 23.38
C GLU A 34 -6.18 -2.32 22.05
N PRO A 35 -7.49 -2.58 21.84
CA PRO A 35 -7.98 -2.98 20.53
C PRO A 35 -7.53 -1.98 19.47
N PRO A 36 -6.80 -2.42 18.43
CA PRO A 36 -6.22 -1.50 17.45
C PRO A 36 -7.29 -0.68 16.72
N SER A 37 -7.07 0.63 16.66
CA SER A 37 -7.90 1.55 15.86
C SER A 37 -7.64 1.38 14.37
N GLU A 38 -8.52 1.92 13.51
CA GLU A 38 -8.28 1.96 12.05
C GLU A 38 -6.93 2.61 11.71
N GLY A 39 -6.61 3.76 12.33
CA GLY A 39 -5.35 4.45 12.10
C GLY A 39 -4.12 3.62 12.46
N LEU A 40 -4.15 2.95 13.63
CA LEU A 40 -3.06 2.06 14.02
C LEU A 40 -2.95 0.85 13.09
N THR A 41 -4.08 0.28 12.66
CA THR A 41 -4.11 -0.85 11.72
C THR A 41 -3.49 -0.47 10.38
N VAL A 42 -3.84 0.71 9.85
CA VAL A 42 -3.26 1.22 8.60
C VAL A 42 -1.77 1.50 8.74
N LEU A 43 -1.34 2.15 9.83
CA LEU A 43 0.07 2.44 10.09
C LEU A 43 0.90 1.16 10.21
N ALA A 44 0.42 0.19 10.99
CA ALA A 44 1.10 -1.09 11.16
C ALA A 44 1.15 -1.89 9.85
N LEU A 45 0.08 -1.85 9.04
CA LEU A 45 0.04 -2.48 7.72
C LEU A 45 1.13 -1.91 6.81
N GLN A 46 1.22 -0.58 6.70
CA GLN A 46 2.23 0.09 5.89
C GLN A 46 3.65 -0.30 6.31
N GLN A 47 3.96 -0.15 7.60
CA GLN A 47 5.29 -0.42 8.11
C GLN A 47 5.72 -1.88 7.93
N MET A 48 4.82 -2.82 8.18
CA MET A 48 5.15 -4.24 8.06
C MET A 48 5.28 -4.68 6.60
N VAL A 49 4.49 -4.12 5.70
CA VAL A 49 4.65 -4.38 4.25
C VAL A 49 6.02 -3.88 3.79
N ASP A 50 6.38 -2.63 4.10
CA ASP A 50 7.68 -2.07 3.73
C ASP A 50 8.86 -2.89 4.29
N TYR A 51 8.71 -3.47 5.49
CA TYR A 51 9.77 -4.26 6.10
C TYR A 51 9.90 -5.65 5.46
N VAL A 52 8.78 -6.30 5.16
CA VAL A 52 8.78 -7.58 4.45
C VAL A 52 9.37 -7.43 3.06
N GLU A 53 8.99 -6.39 2.31
CA GLU A 53 9.54 -6.11 0.97
C GLU A 53 11.03 -5.82 1.00
N TYR A 54 11.47 -4.98 1.92
CA TYR A 54 12.90 -4.68 2.06
C TYR A 54 13.73 -5.96 2.25
N VAL A 55 13.23 -6.90 3.02
CA VAL A 55 13.90 -8.16 3.28
C VAL A 55 13.91 -9.03 2.02
N ASP A 56 12.80 -9.09 1.28
CA ASP A 56 12.73 -9.80 0.02
C ASP A 56 13.71 -9.22 -1.01
N ASP A 57 13.83 -7.90 -1.09
CA ASP A 57 14.80 -7.23 -1.97
C ASP A 57 16.25 -7.58 -1.62
N LEU A 58 16.60 -7.61 -0.34
CA LEU A 58 17.94 -8.02 0.11
C LEU A 58 18.26 -9.46 -0.28
N THR A 59 17.28 -10.36 -0.21
CA THR A 59 17.43 -11.75 -0.63
C THR A 59 17.73 -11.86 -2.12
N VAL A 60 17.03 -11.09 -2.95
CA VAL A 60 17.25 -11.04 -4.40
C VAL A 60 18.65 -10.51 -4.74
N LEU A 61 19.16 -9.54 -3.97
CA LEU A 61 20.48 -8.95 -4.15
C LEU A 61 21.62 -9.86 -3.64
N GLY A 62 21.31 -10.96 -2.94
CA GLY A 62 22.29 -11.89 -2.39
C GLY A 62 23.07 -11.33 -1.20
N GLU A 63 22.55 -10.31 -0.53
CA GLU A 63 23.12 -9.75 0.68
C GLU A 63 23.02 -10.75 1.84
N PRO A 64 24.08 -10.91 2.66
CA PRO A 64 24.04 -11.83 3.79
C PRO A 64 23.01 -11.37 4.83
N TRP A 65 22.12 -12.26 5.17
CA TRP A 65 21.03 -12.04 6.11
C TRP A 65 21.53 -12.03 7.56
N GLU A 66 21.64 -10.87 8.16
CA GLU A 66 21.72 -10.78 9.62
C GLU A 66 20.36 -10.97 10.30
N ALA A 67 19.28 -11.08 9.53
CA ALA A 67 17.90 -10.92 9.99
C ALA A 67 16.92 -12.03 9.58
N GLU A 68 17.36 -13.25 9.29
CA GLU A 68 16.42 -14.37 9.03
C GLU A 68 15.32 -14.49 10.10
N ASN A 69 15.69 -14.22 11.37
CA ASN A 69 14.75 -14.23 12.49
C ASN A 69 13.82 -13.00 12.53
N GLU A 70 14.16 -11.91 11.85
CA GLU A 70 13.34 -10.69 11.84
C GLU A 70 12.23 -10.77 10.78
N TYR A 71 12.47 -11.45 9.67
CA TYR A 71 11.48 -11.62 8.60
C TYR A 71 10.22 -12.33 9.11
N ASP A 72 10.39 -13.45 9.79
CA ASP A 72 9.26 -14.21 10.35
C ASP A 72 8.45 -13.36 11.33
N LEU A 73 9.13 -12.52 12.14
CA LEU A 73 8.45 -11.62 13.08
C LEU A 73 7.61 -10.56 12.35
N TYR A 74 8.14 -9.97 11.28
CA TYR A 74 7.42 -8.97 10.50
C TYR A 74 6.26 -9.59 9.75
N GLN A 75 6.46 -10.76 9.16
CA GLN A 75 5.44 -11.52 8.44
C GLN A 75 4.28 -11.94 9.37
N ASP A 76 4.59 -12.51 10.53
CA ASP A 76 3.59 -12.91 11.51
C ASP A 76 2.75 -11.71 11.99
N PHE A 77 3.42 -10.58 12.26
CA PHE A 77 2.68 -9.39 12.66
C PHE A 77 1.85 -8.80 11.52
N LEU A 78 2.35 -8.81 10.31
CA LEU A 78 1.60 -8.38 9.13
C LEU A 78 0.32 -9.23 8.94
N LEU A 79 0.40 -10.56 9.13
CA LEU A 79 -0.75 -11.45 9.10
C LEU A 79 -1.79 -11.11 10.18
N ASP A 80 -1.35 -10.83 11.41
CA ASP A 80 -2.23 -10.37 12.50
C ASP A 80 -2.95 -9.07 12.12
N VAL A 81 -2.19 -8.09 11.59
CA VAL A 81 -2.72 -6.77 11.17
C VAL A 81 -3.76 -6.90 10.07
N ILE A 82 -3.46 -7.70 9.03
CA ILE A 82 -4.37 -7.93 7.91
C ILE A 82 -5.64 -8.64 8.40
N SER A 83 -5.48 -9.70 9.18
CA SER A 83 -6.62 -10.47 9.71
C SER A 83 -7.54 -9.60 10.56
N TRP A 84 -6.97 -8.80 11.46
CA TRP A 84 -7.72 -7.84 12.26
C TRP A 84 -8.41 -6.78 11.40
N GLY A 85 -7.68 -6.18 10.47
CA GLY A 85 -8.19 -5.15 9.59
C GLY A 85 -9.34 -5.63 8.71
N LEU A 86 -9.22 -6.81 8.11
CA LEU A 86 -10.30 -7.44 7.33
C LEU A 86 -11.53 -7.74 8.19
N GLN A 87 -11.34 -8.13 9.44
CA GLN A 87 -12.46 -8.38 10.35
C GLN A 87 -13.16 -7.11 10.80
N LYS A 88 -12.41 -6.03 11.10
CA LYS A 88 -12.92 -4.83 11.76
C LYS A 88 -13.13 -3.64 10.84
N TYR A 89 -12.28 -3.50 9.82
CA TYR A 89 -12.16 -2.29 8.99
C TYR A 89 -12.36 -2.53 7.50
N ARG A 90 -12.77 -3.74 7.09
CA ARG A 90 -13.03 -4.06 5.68
C ARG A 90 -13.98 -3.08 4.99
N ALA A 91 -14.96 -2.53 5.74
CA ALA A 91 -15.90 -1.53 5.23
C ALA A 91 -15.37 -0.09 5.29
N LYS A 92 -14.15 0.15 5.75
CA LYS A 92 -13.54 1.47 5.81
C LYS A 92 -12.71 1.76 4.55
N LYS A 93 -13.01 2.87 3.88
CA LYS A 93 -12.41 3.23 2.58
C LYS A 93 -10.89 3.20 2.61
N ARG A 94 -10.28 3.79 3.66
CA ARG A 94 -8.84 3.86 3.81
C ARG A 94 -8.18 2.49 3.92
N PHE A 95 -8.69 1.63 4.80
CA PHE A 95 -8.15 0.29 4.96
C PHE A 95 -8.35 -0.55 3.70
N LEU A 96 -9.55 -0.52 3.11
CA LEU A 96 -9.87 -1.28 1.89
C LEU A 96 -8.99 -0.84 0.71
N TRP A 97 -8.74 0.47 0.57
CA TRP A 97 -7.84 0.98 -0.46
C TRP A 97 -6.42 0.45 -0.30
N GLN A 98 -5.89 0.44 0.93
CA GLN A 98 -4.56 -0.11 1.24
C GLN A 98 -4.44 -1.57 0.82
N ILE A 99 -5.39 -2.40 1.26
CA ILE A 99 -5.40 -3.82 0.92
C ILE A 99 -5.47 -4.01 -0.59
N CYS A 100 -6.35 -3.28 -1.28
CA CYS A 100 -6.45 -3.34 -2.73
C CYS A 100 -5.13 -2.94 -3.41
N TYR A 101 -4.48 -1.88 -2.92
CA TYR A 101 -3.20 -1.42 -3.44
C TYR A 101 -2.12 -2.49 -3.28
N TYR A 102 -1.90 -2.97 -2.06
CA TYR A 102 -0.85 -3.96 -1.78
C TYR A 102 -1.08 -5.29 -2.52
N VAL A 103 -2.30 -5.81 -2.52
CA VAL A 103 -2.65 -7.03 -3.25
C VAL A 103 -2.42 -6.89 -4.76
N ASN A 104 -2.50 -5.67 -5.29
CA ASN A 104 -2.32 -5.43 -6.71
C ASN A 104 -0.88 -5.09 -7.10
N ALA A 105 -0.15 -4.38 -6.23
CA ALA A 105 1.19 -3.88 -6.52
C ALA A 105 2.28 -4.95 -6.33
N TRP A 106 2.09 -5.90 -5.39
CA TRP A 106 3.17 -6.78 -4.96
C TRP A 106 2.84 -8.27 -5.01
N ALA A 107 3.62 -8.99 -5.78
CA ALA A 107 3.54 -10.45 -5.85
C ALA A 107 3.82 -11.10 -4.48
N THR A 108 4.68 -10.51 -3.67
CA THR A 108 5.04 -10.94 -2.31
C THR A 108 3.85 -10.99 -1.37
N PHE A 109 2.88 -10.11 -1.56
CA PHE A 109 1.65 -10.13 -0.77
C PHE A 109 0.87 -11.44 -0.89
N TYR A 110 1.10 -12.20 -1.95
CA TYR A 110 0.49 -13.50 -2.18
C TYR A 110 1.05 -14.59 -1.27
N TYR A 111 2.33 -14.50 -0.89
CA TYR A 111 2.96 -15.45 0.00
C TYR A 111 2.54 -15.25 1.46
N ILE A 112 2.08 -14.05 1.82
CA ILE A 112 1.67 -13.67 3.17
C ILE A 112 0.33 -14.30 3.56
N PHE A 113 -0.58 -14.55 2.59
CA PHE A 113 -1.90 -15.12 2.85
C PHE A 113 -1.91 -16.63 3.13
N GLY A 114 -0.76 -17.25 3.23
CA GLY A 114 -0.65 -18.62 3.68
C GLY A 114 -0.10 -19.60 2.63
N ARG A 115 0.56 -20.60 3.13
CA ARG A 115 1.29 -21.63 2.36
C ARG A 115 0.42 -22.48 1.44
N GLU A 116 -0.91 -22.30 1.44
CA GLU A 116 -1.87 -23.06 0.64
C GLU A 116 -2.67 -22.22 -0.38
N ILE A 117 -2.35 -20.93 -0.55
CA ILE A 117 -3.09 -20.10 -1.50
C ILE A 117 -2.54 -20.29 -2.90
N THR A 118 -3.35 -20.90 -3.78
CA THR A 118 -3.04 -21.02 -5.19
C THR A 118 -3.17 -19.66 -5.90
N LYS A 119 -2.48 -19.51 -7.04
CA LYS A 119 -2.58 -18.28 -7.85
C LYS A 119 -4.04 -17.97 -8.22
N GLU A 120 -4.84 -18.99 -8.52
CA GLU A 120 -6.26 -18.82 -8.83
C GLU A 120 -7.06 -18.26 -7.64
N ASN A 121 -6.83 -18.79 -6.43
CA ASN A 121 -7.52 -18.30 -5.23
C ASN A 121 -7.19 -16.84 -4.94
N VAL A 122 -5.95 -16.45 -5.16
CA VAL A 122 -5.49 -15.07 -4.99
C VAL A 122 -6.14 -14.13 -6.00
N GLU A 123 -6.15 -14.51 -7.27
CA GLU A 123 -6.80 -13.70 -8.30
C GLU A 123 -8.31 -13.59 -8.06
N GLN A 124 -8.96 -14.66 -7.59
CA GLN A 124 -10.37 -14.62 -7.23
C GLN A 124 -10.62 -13.71 -6.02
N TRP A 125 -9.78 -13.78 -5.00
CA TRP A 125 -9.89 -12.93 -3.81
C TRP A 125 -9.64 -11.46 -4.14
N LYS A 126 -8.62 -11.16 -4.93
CA LYS A 126 -8.32 -9.84 -5.47
C LYS A 126 -9.51 -9.26 -6.21
N LYS A 127 -10.08 -10.04 -7.15
CA LYS A 127 -11.27 -9.64 -7.88
C LYS A 127 -12.43 -9.32 -6.94
N THR A 128 -12.68 -10.17 -5.95
CA THR A 128 -13.76 -9.97 -4.97
C THR A 128 -13.55 -8.70 -4.15
N LEU A 129 -12.32 -8.39 -3.74
CA LEU A 129 -12.02 -7.16 -3.01
C LEU A 129 -12.26 -5.91 -3.84
N PHE A 130 -11.85 -5.93 -5.13
CA PHE A 130 -12.08 -4.79 -6.01
C PHE A 130 -13.56 -4.61 -6.36
N GLU A 131 -14.30 -5.68 -6.57
CA GLU A 131 -15.75 -5.63 -6.80
C GLU A 131 -16.46 -5.05 -5.57
N GLU A 132 -16.13 -5.52 -4.37
CA GLU A 132 -16.65 -4.97 -3.12
C GLU A 132 -16.30 -3.49 -2.93
N ALA A 133 -15.06 -3.11 -3.25
CA ALA A 133 -14.61 -1.74 -3.14
C ALA A 133 -15.39 -0.79 -4.07
N LYS A 134 -15.60 -1.19 -5.30
CA LYS A 134 -16.39 -0.43 -6.30
C LYS A 134 -17.87 -0.36 -5.94
N GLU A 135 -18.42 -1.44 -5.40
CA GLU A 135 -19.82 -1.45 -4.94
C GLU A 135 -20.01 -0.49 -3.76
N ARG A 136 -19.08 -0.47 -2.80
CA ARG A 136 -19.17 0.39 -1.62
C ARG A 136 -18.85 1.85 -1.90
N TYR A 137 -17.96 2.12 -2.84
CA TYR A 137 -17.41 3.43 -3.15
C TYR A 137 -17.44 3.69 -4.67
N PRO A 138 -18.63 3.71 -5.28
CA PRO A 138 -18.76 3.79 -6.74
C PRO A 138 -18.17 5.08 -7.34
N ASP A 139 -18.13 6.15 -6.55
CA ASP A 139 -17.60 7.45 -6.97
C ASP A 139 -16.09 7.60 -6.70
N SER A 140 -15.44 6.57 -6.16
CA SER A 140 -14.01 6.65 -5.83
C SER A 140 -13.13 6.33 -7.03
N MET A 141 -12.41 7.32 -7.51
CA MET A 141 -11.41 7.15 -8.57
C MET A 141 -10.20 6.33 -8.15
N LEU A 142 -9.91 6.22 -6.85
CA LEU A 142 -8.78 5.42 -6.36
C LEU A 142 -8.94 3.93 -6.68
N PHE A 143 -10.13 3.38 -6.55
CA PHE A 143 -10.38 1.96 -6.85
C PHE A 143 -10.37 1.65 -8.35
N GLU A 144 -10.49 2.66 -9.21
CA GLU A 144 -10.23 2.53 -10.64
C GLU A 144 -8.74 2.71 -10.96
N PHE A 145 -8.08 3.67 -10.28
CA PHE A 145 -6.67 3.97 -10.48
C PHE A 145 -5.75 2.77 -10.20
N ILE A 146 -5.97 2.03 -9.09
CA ILE A 146 -5.07 0.96 -8.64
C ILE A 146 -4.80 -0.11 -9.71
N PRO A 147 -5.81 -0.73 -10.36
CA PRO A 147 -5.56 -1.74 -11.39
C PRO A 147 -4.78 -1.21 -12.59
N HIS A 148 -5.08 0.02 -13.02
CA HIS A 148 -4.40 0.64 -14.14
C HIS A 148 -2.96 1.03 -13.81
N ALA A 149 -2.72 1.50 -12.58
CA ALA A 149 -1.37 1.81 -12.10
C ALA A 149 -0.46 0.57 -12.09
N ALA A 150 -0.95 -0.55 -11.59
CA ALA A 150 -0.17 -1.79 -11.54
C ALA A 150 0.11 -2.39 -12.93
N GLN A 151 -0.77 -2.15 -13.89
CA GLN A 151 -0.61 -2.62 -15.28
C GLN A 151 0.17 -1.64 -16.15
N LEU A 152 0.56 -0.48 -15.62
CA LEU A 152 1.16 0.63 -16.38
C LEU A 152 0.31 1.00 -17.61
N ASP A 153 -1.02 1.09 -17.42
CA ASP A 153 -1.96 1.42 -18.52
C ASP A 153 -1.89 2.91 -18.87
N TYR A 154 -0.85 3.27 -19.61
CA TYR A 154 -0.65 4.65 -20.06
C TYR A 154 -1.84 5.21 -20.85
N GLY A 155 -2.59 4.35 -21.55
CA GLY A 155 -3.77 4.75 -22.30
C GLY A 155 -4.91 5.23 -21.40
N TRP A 156 -5.06 4.61 -20.25
CA TRP A 156 -6.02 5.02 -19.24
C TRP A 156 -5.63 6.35 -18.62
N PHE A 157 -4.38 6.49 -18.16
CA PHE A 157 -3.86 7.73 -17.57
C PHE A 157 -4.01 8.93 -18.48
N TYR A 158 -3.70 8.76 -19.76
CA TYR A 158 -3.80 9.84 -20.73
C TYR A 158 -5.23 10.35 -20.94
N ARG A 159 -6.24 9.50 -20.77
CA ARG A 159 -7.65 9.86 -20.96
C ARG A 159 -8.29 10.53 -19.75
N LEU A 160 -7.61 10.54 -18.59
CA LEU A 160 -8.15 11.21 -17.41
C LEU A 160 -8.30 12.70 -17.64
N THR A 161 -9.46 13.24 -17.25
CA THR A 161 -9.69 14.70 -17.21
C THR A 161 -8.95 15.32 -16.03
N ASP A 162 -8.81 16.65 -16.04
CA ASP A 162 -8.18 17.38 -14.93
C ASP A 162 -8.95 17.20 -13.62
N GLU A 163 -10.29 17.13 -13.70
CA GLU A 163 -11.16 16.87 -12.54
C GLU A 163 -10.91 15.47 -11.96
N GLN A 164 -10.79 14.44 -12.82
CA GLN A 164 -10.51 13.06 -12.38
C GLN A 164 -9.12 12.96 -11.73
N TRP A 165 -8.11 13.62 -12.30
CA TRP A 165 -6.79 13.71 -11.71
C TRP A 165 -6.82 14.39 -10.34
N LEU A 166 -7.53 15.51 -10.22
CA LEU A 166 -7.70 16.22 -8.96
C LEU A 166 -8.41 15.35 -7.93
N GLN A 167 -9.45 14.61 -8.34
CA GLN A 167 -10.17 13.71 -7.45
C GLN A 167 -9.27 12.61 -6.91
N ILE A 168 -8.49 11.91 -7.76
CA ILE A 168 -7.54 10.89 -7.32
C ILE A 168 -6.56 11.47 -6.31
N ARG A 169 -6.01 12.65 -6.61
CA ARG A 169 -5.06 13.34 -5.74
C ARG A 169 -5.66 13.69 -4.38
N LEU A 170 -6.89 14.17 -4.35
CA LEU A 170 -7.59 14.49 -3.10
C LEU A 170 -7.86 13.22 -2.28
N GLU A 171 -8.27 12.13 -2.93
CA GLU A 171 -8.50 10.85 -2.26
C GLU A 171 -7.20 10.26 -1.68
N VAL A 172 -6.09 10.38 -2.37
CA VAL A 172 -4.75 10.02 -1.85
C VAL A 172 -4.38 10.91 -0.66
N GLY A 173 -4.68 12.22 -0.74
CA GLY A 173 -4.44 13.16 0.36
C GLY A 173 -5.26 12.87 1.61
N GLU A 174 -6.52 12.40 1.46
CA GLU A 174 -7.34 11.94 2.58
C GLU A 174 -6.76 10.70 3.27
N TRP A 175 -6.01 9.92 2.52
CA TRP A 175 -5.33 8.74 3.01
C TRP A 175 -4.10 9.07 3.85
N ASN A 176 -3.37 10.10 3.49
CA ASN A 176 -2.29 10.63 4.29
C ASN A 176 -2.86 11.24 5.57
N LEU A 177 -2.85 10.46 6.66
CA LEU A 177 -3.41 10.83 7.96
C LEU A 177 -2.79 12.08 8.55
N GLN A 178 -1.68 12.56 7.99
CA GLN A 178 -0.98 13.74 8.46
C GLN A 178 0.01 14.33 7.48
N LYS A 179 0.11 15.62 7.59
CA LYS A 179 1.09 16.48 6.92
C LYS A 179 2.39 16.55 7.75
N ASN A 180 3.09 15.44 7.91
CA ASN A 180 4.48 15.50 8.32
C ASN A 180 5.37 15.53 7.06
N ASP A 181 6.66 15.80 7.23
CA ASP A 181 7.59 15.93 6.11
C ASP A 181 7.64 14.67 5.23
N MET A 182 7.44 13.50 5.83
CA MET A 182 7.43 12.23 5.13
C MET A 182 6.14 12.03 4.32
N ASP A 183 4.99 12.41 4.86
CA ASP A 183 3.73 12.40 4.11
C ASP A 183 3.75 13.39 2.96
N GLN A 184 4.41 14.52 3.14
CA GLN A 184 4.63 15.48 2.05
C GLN A 184 5.54 14.91 0.96
N ALA A 185 6.60 14.18 1.34
CA ALA A 185 7.48 13.51 0.38
C ALA A 185 6.75 12.41 -0.41
N VAL A 186 5.95 11.58 0.26
CA VAL A 186 5.10 10.56 -0.38
C VAL A 186 4.08 11.21 -1.31
N GLN A 187 3.42 12.28 -0.87
CA GLN A 187 2.48 13.02 -1.70
C GLN A 187 3.17 13.64 -2.91
N SER A 188 4.36 14.26 -2.74
CA SER A 188 5.14 14.83 -3.83
C SER A 188 5.57 13.76 -4.83
N TYR A 189 6.08 12.62 -4.33
CA TYR A 189 6.45 11.50 -5.20
C TYR A 189 5.24 10.98 -6.01
N PHE A 190 4.08 10.86 -5.37
CA PHE A 190 2.87 10.45 -6.05
C PHE A 190 2.43 11.47 -7.10
N ASP A 191 2.45 12.76 -6.78
CA ASP A 191 2.14 13.85 -7.71
C ASP A 191 3.11 13.85 -8.91
N ASP A 192 4.40 13.66 -8.66
CA ASP A 192 5.43 13.61 -9.70
C ASP A 192 5.25 12.38 -10.60
N ALA A 193 5.01 11.21 -10.02
CA ALA A 193 4.76 9.98 -10.76
C ALA A 193 3.49 10.10 -11.62
N MET A 194 2.40 10.63 -11.06
CA MET A 194 1.14 10.82 -11.77
C MET A 194 1.28 11.85 -12.91
N THR A 195 1.99 12.95 -12.68
CA THR A 195 2.28 13.94 -13.72
C THR A 195 3.11 13.31 -14.84
N TRP A 196 4.11 12.52 -14.48
CA TRP A 196 4.91 11.80 -15.45
C TRP A 196 4.08 10.83 -16.30
N TYR A 197 3.21 10.02 -15.70
CA TYR A 197 2.32 9.11 -16.43
C TYR A 197 1.38 9.86 -17.38
N ARG A 198 0.82 10.98 -16.94
CA ARG A 198 -0.05 11.82 -17.76
C ARG A 198 0.71 12.38 -18.97
N ASP A 199 1.87 13.00 -18.74
CA ASP A 199 2.63 13.72 -19.78
C ASP A 199 3.29 12.76 -20.78
N ASN A 200 3.69 11.58 -20.32
CA ASN A 200 4.35 10.57 -21.15
C ASN A 200 3.39 9.54 -21.74
N GLY A 201 2.22 9.32 -21.15
CA GLY A 201 1.22 8.37 -21.62
C GLY A 201 0.84 8.63 -23.10
N ARG A 202 0.71 9.89 -23.50
CA ARG A 202 0.46 10.28 -24.90
C ARG A 202 1.58 9.85 -25.82
N LYS A 203 2.82 10.15 -25.47
CA LYS A 203 4.01 9.81 -26.28
C LYS A 203 4.16 8.31 -26.43
N LEU A 204 3.89 7.56 -25.37
CA LEU A 204 3.98 6.10 -25.38
C LEU A 204 2.87 5.46 -26.22
N LEU A 205 1.65 5.99 -26.17
CA LEU A 205 0.55 5.56 -27.04
C LEU A 205 0.85 5.83 -28.51
N GLU A 206 1.34 7.01 -28.84
CA GLU A 206 1.73 7.37 -30.20
C GLU A 206 2.86 6.48 -30.72
N ALA A 207 3.85 6.14 -29.86
CA ALA A 207 4.93 5.22 -30.21
C ALA A 207 4.42 3.80 -30.47
N LYS A 208 3.53 3.29 -29.60
CA LYS A 208 2.93 1.95 -29.72
C LYS A 208 2.11 1.82 -31.01
N ASN A 209 1.35 2.85 -31.36
CA ASN A 209 0.54 2.88 -32.57
C ASN A 209 1.39 2.92 -33.86
N LYS A 210 2.59 3.53 -33.81
CA LYS A 210 3.54 3.55 -34.94
C LYS A 210 4.25 2.21 -35.17
N THR A 211 4.40 1.39 -34.13
CA THR A 211 5.03 0.06 -34.24
C THR A 211 4.04 -1.03 -34.68
N ASN A 212 2.75 -0.78 -34.60
CA ASN A 212 1.70 -1.73 -35.01
C ASN A 212 1.12 -1.45 -36.42
N ASN A 213 1.63 -0.43 -37.11
CA ASN A 213 1.37 -0.11 -38.51
C ASN A 213 2.63 -0.32 -39.39
#